data_41631d20917ae7fbac2bb357f06abf8e
#
_entry.id   41631d20917ae7fbac2bb357f06abf8e
#
_cell.length_a   1.000
_cell.length_b   1.000
_cell.length_c   1.000
_cell.angle_alpha   90.00
_cell.angle_beta   90.00
_cell.angle_gamma   90.00
#
_symmetry.space_group_name_H-M   'P 1'
#
loop_
_entity.id
_entity.type
_entity.pdbx_description
1 polymer ?
#
loop_
_entity_poly.entity_id
_entity_poly.type
_entity_poly.pdbx_seq_one_letter_code
_entity_poly.pdbx_strand_id
1 'polypeptide(L)'
;RSRGLGDVYKRQGGTGGHIFPAVSIANAIKEQHPEAEILFVGAEGRMEMQRVPAAGYPIKGLPVAGFDRKNLLKNISVLFKLVKSQLLARKIIKDFKPHAAVGVGGYASGPTLKMAGMMGIPTLIQEQNSYAGVTNKLLAKKARKICVAYDGMERFFEKDKIILTGNPVRQGLRNHHISREDAIRSFGLDPSKKTILIVGGSLGARTINNCVMEGLDKIKTSGAQFIWQTGKIYIDEARAAVAQAGELPMLHVTDFISDMAAAYSAADLIISRAGAGSISEFCLLQKPVILVPSPNVAEDHQTKNALALVNKNAALYIKDAAAKEALLDKAVETVKQPETLKSLSTNIAKLAFTDSANVIAREVFKLADKYRKENGR
;
A
#
# COMPACT_ATOMS: atom_id res chain seq x y z
N ARG A 1 2.68 -34.14 -14.09
CA ARG A 1 2.20 -33.89 -12.71
C ARG A 1 2.27 -32.39 -12.47
N SER A 2 1.17 -31.70 -12.72
CA SER A 2 1.01 -30.29 -12.46
C SER A 2 0.91 -30.02 -10.95
N ARG A 3 2.01 -29.63 -10.32
CA ARG A 3 1.98 -29.07 -8.98
C ARG A 3 2.04 -27.56 -9.09
N GLY A 4 0.95 -26.90 -8.69
CA GLY A 4 1.07 -25.75 -7.85
C GLY A 4 0.77 -24.36 -8.38
N LEU A 5 -0.10 -24.14 -9.36
CA LEU A 5 -0.66 -22.80 -9.59
C LEU A 5 -1.67 -22.36 -8.49
N GLY A 6 -2.18 -23.30 -7.68
CA GLY A 6 -3.09 -23.01 -6.57
C GLY A 6 -2.43 -22.41 -5.33
N ASP A 7 -1.16 -22.68 -5.07
CA ASP A 7 -0.49 -22.25 -3.83
C ASP A 7 0.05 -20.81 -3.90
N VAL A 8 0.35 -20.29 -5.08
CA VAL A 8 0.82 -18.92 -5.27
C VAL A 8 -0.30 -17.91 -4.94
N TYR A 9 -1.54 -18.26 -5.23
CA TYR A 9 -2.70 -17.41 -4.94
C TYR A 9 -3.07 -17.35 -3.45
N LYS A 10 -2.73 -18.36 -2.65
CA LYS A 10 -3.00 -18.39 -1.20
C LYS A 10 -2.05 -17.52 -0.37
N ARG A 11 -0.91 -17.10 -0.93
CA ARG A 11 0.09 -16.26 -0.24
C ARG A 11 -0.11 -14.75 -0.42
N GLN A 12 -1.09 -14.30 -1.18
CA GLN A 12 -1.33 -12.88 -1.44
C GLN A 12 -1.98 -12.08 -0.29
N GLY A 13 -2.20 -12.66 0.87
CA GLY A 13 -2.70 -11.98 2.07
C GLY A 13 -1.64 -11.27 2.92
N GLY A 14 -0.41 -11.11 2.45
CA GLY A 14 0.72 -10.54 3.20
C GLY A 14 1.43 -9.42 2.44
N THR A 15 0.69 -8.49 1.84
CA THR A 15 1.30 -7.29 1.26
C THR A 15 1.62 -6.28 2.36
N GLY A 16 2.74 -5.56 2.27
CA GLY A 16 3.13 -4.50 3.22
C GLY A 16 2.14 -3.33 3.36
N GLY A 17 0.99 -3.41 2.67
CA GLY A 17 -0.03 -2.38 2.60
C GLY A 17 -0.58 -1.90 3.95
N HIS A 18 -0.69 -2.77 4.95
CA HIS A 18 -1.13 -2.40 6.30
C HIS A 18 0.04 -2.17 7.26
N ILE A 19 1.21 -2.77 7.00
CA ILE A 19 2.36 -2.69 7.88
C ILE A 19 2.97 -1.28 7.85
N PHE A 20 3.22 -0.74 6.67
CA PHE A 20 3.85 0.57 6.51
C PHE A 20 3.03 1.71 7.13
N PRO A 21 1.71 1.82 6.90
CA PRO A 21 0.89 2.81 7.61
C PRO A 21 0.95 2.66 9.13
N ALA A 22 0.89 1.44 9.67
CA ALA A 22 0.97 1.19 11.10
C ALA A 22 2.31 1.64 11.69
N VAL A 23 3.42 1.30 11.04
CA VAL A 23 4.77 1.72 11.45
C VAL A 23 4.93 3.24 11.34
N SER A 24 4.42 3.86 10.27
CA SER A 24 4.48 5.33 10.11
C SER A 24 3.72 6.06 11.22
N ILE A 25 2.54 5.55 11.61
CA ILE A 25 1.78 6.10 12.74
C ILE A 25 2.55 5.91 14.05
N ALA A 26 3.13 4.74 14.28
CA ALA A 26 3.93 4.45 15.48
C ALA A 26 5.16 5.36 15.58
N ASN A 27 5.86 5.60 14.47
CA ASN A 27 6.99 6.53 14.42
C ASN A 27 6.54 7.95 14.76
N ALA A 28 5.44 8.44 14.18
CA ALA A 28 4.89 9.76 14.48
C ALA A 28 4.44 9.90 15.94
N ILE A 29 3.93 8.82 16.55
CA ILE A 29 3.65 8.77 17.97
C ILE A 29 4.95 8.90 18.79
N LYS A 30 5.98 8.14 18.45
CA LYS A 30 7.27 8.19 19.16
C LYS A 30 8.02 9.52 19.00
N GLU A 31 7.89 10.17 17.84
CA GLU A 31 8.46 11.50 17.61
C GLU A 31 7.82 12.58 18.48
N GLN A 32 6.48 12.53 18.64
CA GLN A 32 5.75 13.49 19.46
C GLN A 32 5.79 13.16 20.95
N HIS A 33 5.86 11.87 21.29
CA HIS A 33 5.84 11.33 22.67
C HIS A 33 6.81 10.14 22.78
N PRO A 34 8.11 10.40 23.00
CA PRO A 34 9.14 9.36 23.11
C PRO A 34 8.86 8.31 24.19
N GLU A 35 8.18 8.71 25.27
CA GLU A 35 7.78 7.88 26.40
C GLU A 35 6.62 6.91 26.08
N ALA A 36 5.87 7.13 25.00
CA ALA A 36 4.71 6.30 24.69
C ALA A 36 5.13 4.83 24.44
N GLU A 37 4.50 3.90 25.12
CA GLU A 37 4.69 2.47 24.87
C GLU A 37 3.78 2.00 23.74
N ILE A 38 4.35 1.28 22.79
CA ILE A 38 3.63 0.80 21.61
C ILE A 38 3.78 -0.72 21.50
N LEU A 39 2.66 -1.42 21.40
CA LEU A 39 2.62 -2.85 21.15
C LEU A 39 1.81 -3.14 19.89
N PHE A 40 2.41 -3.83 18.94
CA PHE A 40 1.72 -4.30 17.76
C PHE A 40 1.03 -5.64 18.00
N VAL A 41 -0.08 -5.83 17.28
CA VAL A 41 -0.78 -7.13 17.22
C VAL A 41 -0.97 -7.50 15.75
N GLY A 42 -0.40 -8.62 15.34
CA GLY A 42 -0.38 -9.09 13.95
C GLY A 42 -0.92 -10.51 13.80
N ALA A 43 -1.05 -10.97 12.57
CA ALA A 43 -1.42 -12.35 12.26
C ALA A 43 -0.18 -13.27 12.28
N GLU A 44 -0.26 -14.37 13.01
CA GLU A 44 0.81 -15.37 13.06
C GLU A 44 1.18 -15.89 11.68
N GLY A 45 2.50 -16.07 11.44
CA GLY A 45 3.03 -16.58 10.18
C GLY A 45 2.91 -15.62 8.99
N ARG A 46 2.62 -14.33 9.24
CA ARG A 46 2.54 -13.29 8.20
C ARG A 46 3.76 -12.37 8.25
N MET A 47 3.88 -11.54 7.21
CA MET A 47 5.02 -10.63 7.00
C MET A 47 5.21 -9.65 8.16
N GLU A 48 4.13 -9.21 8.81
CA GLU A 48 4.17 -8.29 9.95
C GLU A 48 4.99 -8.84 11.11
N MET A 49 5.01 -10.16 11.33
CA MET A 49 5.80 -10.79 12.40
C MET A 49 7.32 -10.64 12.22
N GLN A 50 7.78 -10.30 11.01
CA GLN A 50 9.20 -10.02 10.71
C GLN A 50 9.44 -8.52 10.52
N ARG A 51 8.54 -7.80 9.82
CA ARG A 51 8.73 -6.41 9.44
C ARG A 51 8.56 -5.43 10.61
N VAL A 52 7.65 -5.71 11.53
CA VAL A 52 7.42 -4.85 12.70
C VAL A 52 8.61 -4.88 13.66
N PRO A 53 9.17 -6.07 14.04
CA PRO A 53 10.40 -6.11 14.83
C PRO A 53 11.60 -5.45 14.12
N ALA A 54 11.73 -5.63 12.81
CA ALA A 54 12.77 -4.95 12.02
C ALA A 54 12.63 -3.41 12.03
N ALA A 55 11.43 -2.90 12.29
CA ALA A 55 11.18 -1.47 12.50
C ALA A 55 11.34 -1.01 13.97
N GLY A 56 11.79 -1.90 14.86
CA GLY A 56 12.07 -1.59 16.28
C GLY A 56 10.88 -1.70 17.23
N TYR A 57 9.77 -2.33 16.82
CA TYR A 57 8.58 -2.45 17.67
C TYR A 57 8.28 -3.88 18.10
N PRO A 58 7.82 -4.09 19.35
CA PRO A 58 7.34 -5.38 19.82
C PRO A 58 6.01 -5.74 19.13
N ILE A 59 5.84 -7.04 18.84
CA ILE A 59 4.61 -7.56 18.24
C ILE A 59 4.15 -8.86 18.93
N LYS A 60 2.84 -9.01 19.08
CA LYS A 60 2.19 -10.26 19.48
C LYS A 60 1.37 -10.84 18.33
N GLY A 61 1.45 -12.15 18.12
CA GLY A 61 0.73 -12.85 17.08
C GLY A 61 -0.66 -13.29 17.52
N LEU A 62 -1.63 -13.26 16.59
CA LEU A 62 -2.94 -13.88 16.74
C LEU A 62 -3.12 -14.98 15.68
N PRO A 63 -3.71 -16.14 16.03
CA PRO A 63 -3.95 -17.24 15.11
C PRO A 63 -5.18 -16.97 14.23
N VAL A 64 -5.13 -15.89 13.45
CA VAL A 64 -6.22 -15.46 12.56
C VAL A 64 -6.05 -16.03 11.15
N ALA A 65 -7.16 -16.31 10.49
CA ALA A 65 -7.20 -16.72 9.09
C ALA A 65 -8.36 -16.02 8.37
N GLY A 66 -8.22 -15.83 7.06
CA GLY A 66 -9.29 -15.32 6.21
C GLY A 66 -10.35 -16.38 5.97
N PHE A 67 -11.60 -15.96 5.77
CA PHE A 67 -12.70 -16.84 5.35
C PHE A 67 -12.47 -17.33 3.92
N ASP A 68 -12.63 -18.64 3.71
CA ASP A 68 -12.62 -19.24 2.38
C ASP A 68 -14.03 -19.13 1.77
N ARG A 69 -14.18 -18.30 0.74
CA ARG A 69 -15.47 -18.09 0.06
C ARG A 69 -15.93 -19.30 -0.77
N LYS A 70 -15.01 -20.22 -1.07
CA LYS A 70 -15.27 -21.40 -1.92
C LYS A 70 -15.55 -22.68 -1.12
N ASN A 71 -15.10 -22.74 0.13
CA ASN A 71 -15.22 -23.96 0.94
C ASN A 71 -15.74 -23.63 2.35
N LEU A 72 -17.05 -23.74 2.53
CA LEU A 72 -17.73 -23.43 3.79
C LEU A 72 -17.29 -24.34 4.96
N LEU A 73 -16.94 -25.60 4.70
CA LEU A 73 -16.49 -26.55 5.75
C LEU A 73 -15.15 -26.13 6.37
N LYS A 74 -14.28 -25.51 5.59
CA LYS A 74 -13.03 -24.94 6.12
C LYS A 74 -13.27 -23.76 7.05
N ASN A 75 -14.40 -23.09 6.94
CA ASN A 75 -14.73 -21.94 7.77
C ASN A 75 -15.04 -22.31 9.22
N ILE A 76 -15.34 -23.57 9.53
CA ILE A 76 -15.49 -24.03 10.92
C ILE A 76 -14.18 -23.81 11.69
N SER A 77 -13.05 -24.22 11.12
CA SER A 77 -11.75 -23.98 11.73
C SER A 77 -11.40 -22.48 11.86
N VAL A 78 -11.86 -21.66 10.90
CA VAL A 78 -11.69 -20.20 10.95
C VAL A 78 -12.49 -19.59 12.09
N LEU A 79 -13.70 -20.11 12.37
CA LEU A 79 -14.52 -19.66 13.49
C LEU A 79 -13.84 -19.95 14.85
N PHE A 80 -13.32 -21.18 15.04
CA PHE A 80 -12.53 -21.52 16.23
C PHE A 80 -11.30 -20.61 16.38
N LYS A 81 -10.57 -20.36 15.30
CA LYS A 81 -9.42 -19.43 15.30
C LYS A 81 -9.86 -18.02 15.67
N LEU A 82 -11.01 -17.57 15.19
CA LEU A 82 -11.55 -16.25 15.50
C LEU A 82 -11.85 -16.12 17.01
N VAL A 83 -12.52 -17.10 17.62
CA VAL A 83 -12.80 -17.11 19.06
C VAL A 83 -11.50 -17.12 19.85
N LYS A 84 -10.56 -18.02 19.52
CA LYS A 84 -9.23 -18.08 20.14
C LYS A 84 -8.49 -16.76 20.03
N SER A 85 -8.54 -16.11 18.86
CA SER A 85 -7.92 -14.81 18.62
C SER A 85 -8.55 -13.70 19.47
N GLN A 86 -9.88 -13.72 19.67
CA GLN A 86 -10.54 -12.74 20.54
C GLN A 86 -10.12 -12.93 22.03
N LEU A 87 -10.07 -14.18 22.52
CA LEU A 87 -9.60 -14.45 23.87
C LEU A 87 -8.15 -14.03 24.09
N LEU A 88 -7.29 -14.33 23.11
CA LEU A 88 -5.88 -13.94 23.18
C LEU A 88 -5.72 -12.40 23.07
N ALA A 89 -6.45 -11.74 22.18
CA ALA A 89 -6.49 -10.28 22.09
C ALA A 89 -6.93 -9.66 23.41
N ARG A 90 -7.97 -10.20 24.08
CA ARG A 90 -8.41 -9.76 25.40
C ARG A 90 -7.30 -9.88 26.44
N LYS A 91 -6.57 -11.00 26.44
CA LYS A 91 -5.43 -11.21 27.35
C LYS A 91 -4.34 -10.17 27.09
N ILE A 92 -3.92 -9.99 25.82
CA ILE A 92 -2.89 -9.00 25.44
C ILE A 92 -3.29 -7.60 25.90
N ILE A 93 -4.54 -7.19 25.68
CA ILE A 93 -5.06 -5.87 26.07
C ILE A 93 -5.07 -5.74 27.60
N LYS A 94 -5.48 -6.79 28.34
CA LYS A 94 -5.48 -6.78 29.82
C LYS A 94 -4.08 -6.65 30.39
N ASP A 95 -3.11 -7.33 29.78
CA ASP A 95 -1.72 -7.32 30.24
C ASP A 95 -1.01 -5.99 29.90
N PHE A 96 -1.23 -5.47 28.69
CA PHE A 96 -0.60 -4.23 28.22
C PHE A 96 -1.30 -2.95 28.73
N LYS A 97 -2.61 -3.01 29.02
CA LYS A 97 -3.45 -1.89 29.51
C LYS A 97 -3.36 -0.60 28.65
N PRO A 98 -3.60 -0.66 27.33
CA PRO A 98 -3.48 0.49 26.45
C PRO A 98 -4.51 1.58 26.78
N HIS A 99 -4.16 2.85 26.53
CA HIS A 99 -5.06 3.98 26.65
C HIS A 99 -5.86 4.25 25.36
N ALA A 100 -5.38 3.73 24.23
CA ALA A 100 -6.07 3.74 22.93
C ALA A 100 -5.64 2.55 22.08
N ALA A 101 -6.48 2.14 21.14
CA ALA A 101 -6.15 1.09 20.17
C ALA A 101 -6.40 1.57 18.75
N VAL A 102 -5.45 1.32 17.85
CA VAL A 102 -5.48 1.75 16.45
C VAL A 102 -5.56 0.53 15.53
N GLY A 103 -6.49 0.54 14.59
CA GLY A 103 -6.61 -0.48 13.55
C GLY A 103 -6.36 0.09 12.17
N VAL A 104 -5.39 -0.49 11.47
CA VAL A 104 -5.02 -0.10 10.10
C VAL A 104 -5.52 -1.10 9.05
N GLY A 105 -6.42 -2.01 9.44
CA GLY A 105 -6.88 -3.12 8.59
C GLY A 105 -6.09 -4.41 8.83
N GLY A 106 -6.30 -5.39 7.95
CA GLY A 106 -5.74 -6.73 8.11
C GLY A 106 -6.54 -7.63 9.06
N TYR A 107 -6.15 -8.89 9.13
CA TYR A 107 -6.90 -9.92 9.86
C TYR A 107 -6.87 -9.74 11.38
N ALA A 108 -5.78 -9.22 11.93
CA ALA A 108 -5.61 -9.04 13.37
C ALA A 108 -6.38 -7.83 13.92
N SER A 109 -6.67 -6.82 13.09
CA SER A 109 -7.44 -5.63 13.50
C SER A 109 -8.84 -5.99 14.02
N GLY A 110 -9.53 -6.95 13.37
CA GLY A 110 -10.87 -7.37 13.76
C GLY A 110 -11.00 -7.78 15.23
N PRO A 111 -10.36 -8.88 15.65
CA PRO A 111 -10.42 -9.35 17.03
C PRO A 111 -9.82 -8.33 18.02
N THR A 112 -8.73 -7.64 17.66
CA THR A 112 -8.06 -6.68 18.55
C THR A 112 -8.95 -5.48 18.88
N LEU A 113 -9.47 -4.78 17.86
CA LEU A 113 -10.30 -3.61 18.12
C LEU A 113 -11.68 -3.96 18.68
N LYS A 114 -12.23 -5.12 18.30
CA LYS A 114 -13.46 -5.60 18.91
C LYS A 114 -13.29 -5.77 20.43
N MET A 115 -12.21 -6.43 20.86
CA MET A 115 -11.94 -6.64 22.28
C MET A 115 -11.61 -5.33 22.99
N ALA A 116 -10.81 -4.44 22.39
CA ALA A 116 -10.53 -3.12 22.94
C ALA A 116 -11.82 -2.32 23.20
N GLY A 117 -12.70 -2.25 22.21
CA GLY A 117 -13.98 -1.55 22.34
C GLY A 117 -14.93 -2.20 23.36
N MET A 118 -14.91 -3.54 23.52
CA MET A 118 -15.69 -4.24 24.57
C MET A 118 -15.13 -4.00 25.98
N MET A 119 -13.83 -3.72 26.10
CA MET A 119 -13.17 -3.38 27.36
C MET A 119 -13.18 -1.87 27.68
N GLY A 120 -13.92 -1.07 26.90
CA GLY A 120 -14.05 0.37 27.12
C GLY A 120 -12.88 1.21 26.59
N ILE A 121 -11.88 0.59 25.96
CA ILE A 121 -10.73 1.30 25.41
C ILE A 121 -11.14 1.99 24.11
N PRO A 122 -10.85 3.28 23.95
CA PRO A 122 -11.19 4.01 22.72
C PRO A 122 -10.42 3.46 21.53
N THR A 123 -11.13 3.29 20.42
CA THR A 123 -10.54 2.77 19.19
C THR A 123 -10.56 3.81 18.08
N LEU A 124 -9.50 3.84 17.28
CA LEU A 124 -9.36 4.59 16.05
C LEU A 124 -9.14 3.61 14.88
N ILE A 125 -9.80 3.86 13.77
CA ILE A 125 -9.62 3.10 12.52
C ILE A 125 -8.92 4.00 11.50
N GLN A 126 -7.95 3.46 10.78
CA GLN A 126 -7.39 4.07 9.58
C GLN A 126 -7.82 3.23 8.35
N GLU A 127 -8.60 3.85 7.44
CA GLU A 127 -9.02 3.23 6.18
C GLU A 127 -8.18 3.79 5.03
N GLN A 128 -7.49 2.90 4.34
CA GLN A 128 -6.50 3.25 3.32
C GLN A 128 -7.08 3.39 1.93
N ASN A 129 -8.20 2.72 1.67
CA ASN A 129 -8.78 2.61 0.33
C ASN A 129 -9.97 3.55 0.15
N SER A 130 -10.27 3.88 -1.09
CA SER A 130 -11.48 4.65 -1.46
C SER A 130 -12.79 3.85 -1.27
N TYR A 131 -12.68 2.55 -0.97
CA TYR A 131 -13.79 1.67 -0.63
C TYR A 131 -13.47 0.93 0.66
N ALA A 132 -14.31 1.13 1.69
CA ALA A 132 -14.05 0.60 3.01
C ALA A 132 -14.08 -0.92 3.06
N GLY A 133 -13.06 -1.51 3.69
CA GLY A 133 -12.99 -2.94 3.93
C GLY A 133 -14.08 -3.43 4.89
N VAL A 134 -14.53 -4.68 4.74
CA VAL A 134 -15.60 -5.28 5.57
C VAL A 134 -15.28 -5.17 7.06
N THR A 135 -14.06 -5.47 7.46
CA THR A 135 -13.62 -5.40 8.86
C THR A 135 -13.77 -3.99 9.41
N ASN A 136 -13.33 -2.96 8.68
CA ASN A 136 -13.44 -1.57 9.10
C ASN A 136 -14.90 -1.12 9.20
N LYS A 137 -15.77 -1.53 8.26
CA LYS A 137 -17.22 -1.26 8.33
C LYS A 137 -17.87 -1.85 9.59
N LEU A 138 -17.49 -3.08 9.97
CA LEU A 138 -18.01 -3.72 11.18
C LEU A 138 -17.51 -3.05 12.48
N LEU A 139 -16.25 -2.63 12.49
CA LEU A 139 -15.63 -1.98 13.67
C LEU A 139 -16.04 -0.52 13.83
N ALA A 140 -16.42 0.16 12.74
CA ALA A 140 -16.74 1.58 12.69
C ALA A 140 -17.83 2.01 13.69
N LYS A 141 -18.84 1.13 13.94
CA LYS A 141 -19.93 1.41 14.88
C LYS A 141 -19.42 1.74 16.29
N LYS A 142 -18.35 1.06 16.73
CA LYS A 142 -17.75 1.24 18.07
C LYS A 142 -16.51 2.14 18.07
N ALA A 143 -15.94 2.44 16.91
CA ALA A 143 -14.81 3.33 16.80
C ALA A 143 -15.18 4.75 17.21
N ARG A 144 -14.26 5.43 17.89
CA ARG A 144 -14.39 6.84 18.27
C ARG A 144 -14.03 7.78 17.14
N LYS A 145 -13.01 7.40 16.35
CA LYS A 145 -12.54 8.16 15.18
C LYS A 145 -12.18 7.22 14.03
N ILE A 146 -12.36 7.71 12.82
CA ILE A 146 -12.07 6.99 11.59
C ILE A 146 -11.29 7.91 10.67
N CYS A 147 -9.99 7.68 10.58
CA CYS A 147 -9.09 8.40 9.69
C CYS A 147 -9.16 7.77 8.30
N VAL A 148 -9.50 8.54 7.30
CA VAL A 148 -9.70 8.04 5.92
C VAL A 148 -8.73 8.70 4.96
N ALA A 149 -8.37 7.95 3.90
CA ALA A 149 -7.46 8.44 2.88
C ALA A 149 -8.15 9.20 1.74
N TYR A 150 -9.43 8.99 1.56
CA TYR A 150 -10.22 9.55 0.46
C TYR A 150 -11.45 10.27 1.00
N ASP A 151 -11.91 11.27 0.27
CA ASP A 151 -13.22 11.91 0.46
C ASP A 151 -14.39 10.98 0.11
N GLY A 152 -15.62 11.35 0.45
CA GLY A 152 -16.83 10.59 0.14
C GLY A 152 -16.98 9.30 0.95
N MET A 153 -16.30 9.18 2.09
CA MET A 153 -16.34 7.98 2.94
C MET A 153 -17.56 7.96 3.90
N GLU A 154 -18.36 9.02 3.97
CA GLU A 154 -19.62 9.07 4.70
C GLU A 154 -20.67 8.07 4.20
N ARG A 155 -20.52 7.55 3.00
CA ARG A 155 -21.31 6.42 2.47
C ARG A 155 -21.05 5.09 3.19
N PHE A 156 -19.98 5.00 3.98
CA PHE A 156 -19.60 3.80 4.73
C PHE A 156 -19.55 4.00 6.23
N PHE A 157 -19.32 5.26 6.68
CA PHE A 157 -19.04 5.59 8.07
C PHE A 157 -19.86 6.80 8.53
N GLU A 158 -20.11 6.91 9.83
CA GLU A 158 -20.75 8.06 10.44
C GLU A 158 -19.88 9.31 10.26
N LYS A 159 -20.46 10.38 9.69
CA LYS A 159 -19.76 11.59 9.27
C LYS A 159 -18.98 12.28 10.39
N ASP A 160 -19.53 12.31 11.60
CA ASP A 160 -18.93 12.93 12.80
C ASP A 160 -17.70 12.21 13.34
N LYS A 161 -17.51 10.93 12.93
CA LYS A 161 -16.35 10.14 13.28
C LYS A 161 -15.22 10.25 12.24
N ILE A 162 -15.52 10.71 11.02
CA ILE A 162 -14.57 10.76 9.90
C ILE A 162 -13.59 11.93 10.05
N ILE A 163 -12.33 11.65 9.80
CA ILE A 163 -11.27 12.64 9.62
C ILE A 163 -10.53 12.29 8.32
N LEU A 164 -10.55 13.21 7.37
CA LEU A 164 -9.78 13.05 6.13
C LEU A 164 -8.31 13.38 6.41
N THR A 165 -7.49 12.34 6.50
CA THR A 165 -6.07 12.44 6.86
C THR A 165 -5.11 12.10 5.73
N GLY A 166 -5.59 11.45 4.68
CA GLY A 166 -4.72 10.74 3.75
C GLY A 166 -4.14 9.46 4.35
N ASN A 167 -3.30 8.77 3.58
CA ASN A 167 -2.54 7.62 4.06
C ASN A 167 -1.18 8.06 4.60
N PRO A 168 -0.72 7.48 5.72
CA PRO A 168 0.67 7.60 6.13
C PRO A 168 1.60 7.02 5.07
N VAL A 169 2.53 7.82 4.59
CA VAL A 169 3.58 7.41 3.66
C VAL A 169 4.92 7.31 4.38
N ARG A 170 5.89 6.63 3.77
CA ARG A 170 7.23 6.49 4.32
C ARG A 170 7.91 7.86 4.46
N GLN A 171 8.40 8.19 5.64
CA GLN A 171 9.05 9.47 5.93
C GLN A 171 10.29 9.71 5.05
N GLY A 172 11.07 8.67 4.75
CA GLY A 172 12.26 8.75 3.91
C GLY A 172 12.03 9.26 2.49
N LEU A 173 10.80 9.17 1.96
CA LEU A 173 10.49 9.68 0.62
C LEU A 173 10.48 11.21 0.52
N ARG A 174 10.17 11.91 1.61
CA ARG A 174 10.12 13.39 1.62
C ARG A 174 11.51 14.03 1.79
N ASN A 175 12.39 13.33 2.48
CA ASN A 175 13.70 13.86 2.89
C ASN A 175 14.84 13.44 1.94
N HIS A 176 14.50 12.73 0.86
CA HIS A 176 15.47 12.25 -0.09
C HIS A 176 15.70 13.31 -1.18
N HIS A 177 16.81 14.01 -1.07
CA HIS A 177 17.21 15.06 -2.02
C HIS A 177 18.24 14.50 -3.02
N ILE A 178 17.78 13.70 -3.97
CA ILE A 178 18.59 13.32 -5.13
C ILE A 178 18.08 14.07 -6.37
N SER A 179 19.00 14.62 -7.17
CA SER A 179 18.62 15.24 -8.44
C SER A 179 18.06 14.18 -9.40
N ARG A 180 17.21 14.60 -10.35
CA ARG A 180 16.70 13.67 -11.38
C ARG A 180 17.84 13.03 -12.18
N GLU A 181 18.85 13.83 -12.52
CA GLU A 181 20.01 13.42 -13.29
C GLU A 181 20.85 12.37 -12.54
N ASP A 182 21.12 12.59 -11.26
CA ASP A 182 21.89 11.63 -10.45
C ASP A 182 21.09 10.35 -10.19
N ALA A 183 19.80 10.49 -9.99
CA ALA A 183 18.90 9.34 -9.86
C ALA A 183 18.92 8.49 -11.14
N ILE A 184 18.83 9.08 -12.32
CA ILE A 184 18.91 8.36 -13.60
C ILE A 184 20.27 7.69 -13.78
N ARG A 185 21.36 8.38 -13.47
CA ARG A 185 22.73 7.81 -13.53
C ARG A 185 22.91 6.62 -12.60
N SER A 186 22.28 6.64 -11.42
CA SER A 186 22.35 5.51 -10.47
C SER A 186 21.74 4.19 -11.01
N PHE A 187 20.86 4.30 -12.02
CA PHE A 187 20.33 3.17 -12.75
C PHE A 187 21.09 2.83 -14.04
N GLY A 188 22.21 3.51 -14.31
CA GLY A 188 23.00 3.31 -15.53
C GLY A 188 22.33 3.85 -16.80
N LEU A 189 21.46 4.83 -16.67
CA LEU A 189 20.65 5.38 -17.75
C LEU A 189 21.10 6.80 -18.13
N ASP A 190 20.61 7.32 -19.26
CA ASP A 190 20.96 8.61 -19.84
C ASP A 190 20.08 9.74 -19.28
N PRO A 191 20.61 10.73 -18.54
CA PRO A 191 19.83 11.83 -17.97
C PRO A 191 19.08 12.71 -18.99
N SER A 192 19.50 12.71 -20.24
CA SER A 192 18.85 13.49 -21.30
C SER A 192 17.53 12.90 -21.80
N LYS A 193 17.28 11.63 -21.49
CA LYS A 193 16.09 10.90 -21.98
C LYS A 193 14.94 10.89 -20.98
N LYS A 194 13.73 10.75 -21.51
CA LYS A 194 12.53 10.52 -20.71
C LYS A 194 12.54 9.12 -20.12
N THR A 195 12.19 8.99 -18.84
CA THR A 195 12.27 7.76 -18.07
C THR A 195 10.88 7.27 -17.62
N ILE A 196 10.56 6.04 -17.93
CA ILE A 196 9.35 5.35 -17.46
C ILE A 196 9.74 4.35 -16.37
N LEU A 197 9.17 4.49 -15.18
CA LEU A 197 9.32 3.53 -14.09
C LEU A 197 8.16 2.52 -14.11
N ILE A 198 8.48 1.23 -14.11
CA ILE A 198 7.50 0.14 -14.10
C ILE A 198 7.63 -0.63 -12.79
N VAL A 199 6.58 -0.61 -11.96
CA VAL A 199 6.56 -1.26 -10.64
C VAL A 199 5.27 -2.04 -10.43
N GLY A 200 5.38 -3.33 -10.13
CA GLY A 200 4.25 -4.21 -9.84
C GLY A 200 3.99 -4.44 -8.35
N GLY A 201 4.70 -3.71 -7.48
CA GLY A 201 4.79 -4.00 -6.05
C GLY A 201 5.88 -5.05 -5.74
N SER A 202 6.12 -5.34 -4.45
CA SER A 202 7.25 -6.18 -4.00
C SER A 202 7.26 -7.61 -4.56
N LEU A 203 6.11 -8.14 -4.92
CA LEU A 203 5.98 -9.49 -5.53
C LEU A 203 5.95 -9.46 -7.06
N GLY A 204 5.94 -8.28 -7.66
CA GLY A 204 5.72 -8.10 -9.09
C GLY A 204 4.24 -8.21 -9.50
N ALA A 205 3.96 -7.91 -10.76
CA ALA A 205 2.63 -7.97 -11.35
C ALA A 205 2.71 -8.71 -12.70
N ARG A 206 2.19 -9.94 -12.74
CA ARG A 206 2.29 -10.82 -13.92
C ARG A 206 1.88 -10.12 -15.20
N THR A 207 0.69 -9.52 -15.23
CA THR A 207 0.18 -8.84 -16.43
C THR A 207 1.12 -7.74 -16.91
N ILE A 208 1.57 -6.87 -15.99
CA ILE A 208 2.50 -5.79 -16.33
C ILE A 208 3.83 -6.35 -16.84
N ASN A 209 4.38 -7.38 -16.17
CA ASN A 209 5.62 -8.02 -16.58
C ASN A 209 5.50 -8.67 -17.97
N ASN A 210 4.39 -9.37 -18.24
CA ASN A 210 4.15 -9.96 -19.56
C ASN A 210 4.07 -8.89 -20.65
N CYS A 211 3.39 -7.76 -20.39
CA CYS A 211 3.34 -6.64 -21.33
C CYS A 211 4.74 -6.11 -21.67
N VAL A 212 5.62 -6.04 -20.68
CA VAL A 212 7.00 -5.58 -20.90
C VAL A 212 7.81 -6.61 -21.69
N MET A 213 7.76 -7.89 -21.29
CA MET A 213 8.51 -8.97 -21.97
C MET A 213 8.08 -9.13 -23.44
N GLU A 214 6.78 -9.07 -23.72
CA GLU A 214 6.26 -9.18 -25.08
C GLU A 214 6.46 -7.90 -25.89
N GLY A 215 6.72 -6.76 -25.27
CA GLY A 215 6.87 -5.46 -25.89
C GLY A 215 8.31 -4.92 -25.95
N LEU A 216 9.34 -5.75 -25.79
CA LEU A 216 10.74 -5.30 -25.78
C LEU A 216 11.15 -4.58 -27.08
N ASP A 217 10.61 -4.98 -28.23
CA ASP A 217 10.85 -4.28 -29.50
C ASP A 217 10.27 -2.85 -29.49
N LYS A 218 9.09 -2.65 -28.88
CA LYS A 218 8.52 -1.33 -28.68
C LYS A 218 9.38 -0.47 -27.76
N ILE A 219 9.92 -1.06 -26.69
CA ILE A 219 10.86 -0.39 -25.80
C ILE A 219 12.11 0.06 -26.57
N LYS A 220 12.68 -0.84 -27.36
CA LYS A 220 13.88 -0.56 -28.17
C LYS A 220 13.72 0.62 -29.14
N THR A 221 12.55 0.75 -29.72
CA THR A 221 12.25 1.78 -30.73
C THR A 221 11.56 3.01 -30.18
N SER A 222 11.21 3.02 -28.87
CA SER A 222 10.40 4.08 -28.26
C SER A 222 11.08 5.46 -28.18
N GLY A 223 12.40 5.48 -28.10
CA GLY A 223 13.17 6.69 -27.78
C GLY A 223 13.15 7.11 -26.30
N ALA A 224 12.39 6.41 -25.45
CA ALA A 224 12.37 6.54 -24.00
C ALA A 224 13.27 5.50 -23.35
N GLN A 225 13.50 5.63 -22.06
CA GLN A 225 14.21 4.63 -21.26
C GLN A 225 13.36 4.15 -20.09
N PHE A 226 13.72 2.99 -19.53
CA PHE A 226 12.85 2.27 -18.61
C PHE A 226 13.63 1.75 -17.40
N ILE A 227 13.02 1.90 -16.22
CA ILE A 227 13.41 1.20 -15.00
C ILE A 227 12.30 0.20 -14.70
N TRP A 228 12.61 -1.09 -14.74
CA TRP A 228 11.62 -2.14 -14.58
C TRP A 228 11.91 -3.03 -13.39
N GLN A 229 11.06 -2.94 -12.36
CA GLN A 229 11.06 -3.84 -11.22
C GLN A 229 10.09 -4.99 -11.47
N THR A 230 10.62 -6.18 -11.65
CA THR A 230 9.85 -7.37 -11.99
C THR A 230 9.21 -8.05 -10.78
N GLY A 231 9.82 -7.94 -9.60
CA GLY A 231 9.59 -8.79 -8.44
C GLY A 231 10.38 -10.11 -8.53
N LYS A 232 10.73 -10.67 -7.38
CA LYS A 232 11.61 -11.86 -7.29
C LYS A 232 11.12 -13.08 -8.07
N ILE A 233 9.80 -13.21 -8.26
CA ILE A 233 9.22 -14.38 -8.93
C ILE A 233 9.46 -14.35 -10.44
N TYR A 234 9.61 -13.16 -11.02
CA TYR A 234 9.62 -12.96 -12.47
C TYR A 234 10.98 -12.55 -13.03
N ILE A 235 12.00 -12.34 -12.19
CA ILE A 235 13.28 -11.78 -12.62
C ILE A 235 14.03 -12.68 -13.62
N ASP A 236 14.01 -13.99 -13.41
CA ASP A 236 14.73 -14.91 -14.27
C ASP A 236 14.09 -15.00 -15.66
N GLU A 237 12.75 -15.04 -15.72
CA GLU A 237 11.98 -15.01 -16.97
C GLU A 237 12.20 -13.67 -17.71
N ALA A 238 12.18 -12.55 -16.99
CA ALA A 238 12.41 -11.23 -17.54
C ALA A 238 13.82 -11.10 -18.13
N ARG A 239 14.85 -11.56 -17.42
CA ARG A 239 16.24 -11.54 -17.90
C ARG A 239 16.43 -12.42 -19.13
N ALA A 240 15.80 -13.59 -19.18
CA ALA A 240 15.83 -14.45 -20.35
C ALA A 240 15.21 -13.77 -21.57
N ALA A 241 14.05 -13.13 -21.41
CA ALA A 241 13.39 -12.38 -22.49
C ALA A 241 14.26 -11.22 -22.99
N VAL A 242 14.88 -10.45 -22.08
CA VAL A 242 15.79 -9.36 -22.44
C VAL A 242 17.02 -9.88 -23.20
N ALA A 243 17.62 -10.98 -22.75
CA ALA A 243 18.76 -11.60 -23.43
C ALA A 243 18.43 -12.04 -24.87
N GLN A 244 17.22 -12.57 -25.10
CA GLN A 244 16.74 -12.94 -26.44
C GLN A 244 16.50 -11.72 -27.35
N ALA A 245 16.06 -10.58 -26.78
CA ALA A 245 15.83 -9.36 -27.53
C ALA A 245 17.11 -8.60 -27.91
N GLY A 246 18.27 -9.02 -27.36
CA GLY A 246 19.58 -8.41 -27.58
C GLY A 246 19.87 -7.24 -26.68
N GLU A 247 20.81 -6.37 -27.09
CA GLU A 247 21.20 -5.21 -26.28
C GLU A 247 20.09 -4.19 -26.14
N LEU A 248 19.75 -3.85 -24.90
CA LEU A 248 18.74 -2.84 -24.52
C LEU A 248 19.33 -1.86 -23.48
N PRO A 249 20.28 -0.98 -23.88
CA PRO A 249 20.94 -0.05 -22.96
C PRO A 249 19.97 0.97 -22.32
N MET A 250 18.79 1.13 -22.88
CA MET A 250 17.74 1.99 -22.34
C MET A 250 16.87 1.29 -21.28
N LEU A 251 17.14 0.03 -20.91
CA LEU A 251 16.30 -0.75 -20.00
C LEU A 251 17.13 -1.24 -18.79
N HIS A 252 16.82 -0.73 -17.61
CA HIS A 252 17.30 -1.24 -16.33
C HIS A 252 16.30 -2.25 -15.76
N VAL A 253 16.71 -3.52 -15.59
CA VAL A 253 15.85 -4.61 -15.07
C VAL A 253 16.37 -5.09 -13.73
N THR A 254 15.49 -5.09 -12.72
CA THR A 254 15.81 -5.58 -11.37
C THR A 254 14.63 -6.32 -10.74
N ASP A 255 14.92 -7.23 -9.81
CA ASP A 255 13.88 -7.91 -9.03
C ASP A 255 13.28 -7.00 -7.96
N PHE A 256 14.10 -6.12 -7.38
CA PHE A 256 13.69 -5.23 -6.29
C PHE A 256 14.47 -3.92 -6.32
N ILE A 257 13.79 -2.81 -6.11
CA ILE A 257 14.38 -1.49 -5.96
C ILE A 257 14.43 -1.16 -4.45
N SER A 258 15.64 -1.09 -3.90
CA SER A 258 15.85 -0.73 -2.49
C SER A 258 15.64 0.77 -2.25
N ASP A 259 16.14 1.60 -3.17
CA ASP A 259 15.97 3.05 -3.14
C ASP A 259 14.83 3.49 -4.07
N MET A 260 13.60 3.38 -3.55
CA MET A 260 12.41 3.84 -4.27
C MET A 260 12.38 5.36 -4.44
N ALA A 261 13.05 6.13 -3.56
CA ALA A 261 13.09 7.59 -3.71
C ALA A 261 13.91 7.98 -4.94
N ALA A 262 15.05 7.34 -5.18
CA ALA A 262 15.81 7.52 -6.41
C ALA A 262 14.99 7.10 -7.65
N ALA A 263 14.31 5.96 -7.62
CA ALA A 263 13.48 5.50 -8.73
C ALA A 263 12.34 6.50 -9.06
N TYR A 264 11.68 7.02 -8.03
CA TYR A 264 10.66 8.05 -8.23
C TYR A 264 11.27 9.36 -8.75
N SER A 265 12.44 9.77 -8.26
CA SER A 265 13.12 10.99 -8.76
C SER A 265 13.49 10.86 -10.23
N ALA A 266 13.98 9.69 -10.66
CA ALA A 266 14.32 9.39 -12.05
C ALA A 266 13.11 9.40 -13.00
N ALA A 267 11.92 9.05 -12.51
CA ALA A 267 10.74 8.80 -13.34
C ALA A 267 10.05 10.09 -13.82
N ASP A 268 9.78 10.19 -15.12
CA ASP A 268 8.85 11.16 -15.71
C ASP A 268 7.42 10.63 -15.75
N LEU A 269 7.26 9.31 -15.89
CA LEU A 269 5.98 8.60 -15.88
C LEU A 269 6.14 7.28 -15.14
N ILE A 270 5.10 6.87 -14.41
CA ILE A 270 5.08 5.61 -13.67
C ILE A 270 4.00 4.69 -14.23
N ILE A 271 4.29 3.41 -14.38
CA ILE A 271 3.31 2.33 -14.58
C ILE A 271 3.24 1.53 -13.29
N SER A 272 2.05 1.40 -12.69
CA SER A 272 1.92 0.69 -11.41
C SER A 272 0.55 0.03 -11.22
N ARG A 273 0.50 -0.92 -10.28
CA ARG A 273 -0.75 -1.34 -9.66
C ARG A 273 -1.34 -0.21 -8.81
N ALA A 274 -2.66 -0.22 -8.59
CA ALA A 274 -3.37 0.82 -7.85
C ALA A 274 -3.47 0.51 -6.34
N GLY A 275 -2.35 0.13 -5.72
CA GLY A 275 -2.27 -0.04 -4.28
C GLY A 275 -2.36 1.29 -3.54
N ALA A 276 -3.11 1.34 -2.42
CA ALA A 276 -3.38 2.57 -1.69
C ALA A 276 -2.10 3.31 -1.24
N GLY A 277 -1.10 2.56 -0.74
CA GLY A 277 0.18 3.16 -0.33
C GLY A 277 0.94 3.78 -1.49
N SER A 278 1.06 3.06 -2.62
CA SER A 278 1.76 3.55 -3.81
C SER A 278 1.09 4.79 -4.39
N ILE A 279 -0.25 4.81 -4.48
CA ILE A 279 -1.01 5.98 -4.91
C ILE A 279 -0.69 7.19 -4.03
N SER A 280 -0.67 7.01 -2.71
CA SER A 280 -0.36 8.11 -1.80
C SER A 280 1.08 8.63 -1.94
N GLU A 281 2.03 7.74 -2.26
CA GLU A 281 3.40 8.12 -2.62
C GLU A 281 3.43 8.92 -3.93
N PHE A 282 2.67 8.49 -4.96
CA PHE A 282 2.60 9.24 -6.24
C PHE A 282 1.97 10.61 -6.07
N CYS A 283 0.91 10.73 -5.25
CA CYS A 283 0.31 12.02 -4.93
C CYS A 283 1.32 12.94 -4.23
N LEU A 284 2.01 12.44 -3.22
CA LEU A 284 2.99 13.21 -2.45
C LEU A 284 4.16 13.69 -3.32
N LEU A 285 4.64 12.84 -4.23
CA LEU A 285 5.76 13.11 -5.12
C LEU A 285 5.34 13.72 -6.46
N GLN A 286 4.05 14.00 -6.64
CA GLN A 286 3.47 14.64 -7.83
C GLN A 286 3.77 13.88 -9.13
N LYS A 287 3.81 12.54 -9.08
CA LYS A 287 4.25 11.72 -10.20
C LYS A 287 3.10 11.37 -11.14
N PRO A 288 3.21 11.69 -12.43
CA PRO A 288 2.30 11.17 -13.45
C PRO A 288 2.28 9.64 -13.45
N VAL A 289 1.10 9.04 -13.51
CA VAL A 289 0.97 7.58 -13.39
C VAL A 289 -0.10 7.00 -14.31
N ILE A 290 0.22 5.83 -14.89
CA ILE A 290 -0.74 4.92 -15.51
C ILE A 290 -1.01 3.80 -14.52
N LEU A 291 -2.24 3.70 -14.06
CA LEU A 291 -2.67 2.69 -13.12
C LEU A 291 -3.27 1.48 -13.83
N VAL A 292 -2.76 0.30 -13.51
CA VAL A 292 -3.26 -0.99 -13.98
C VAL A 292 -3.74 -1.78 -12.75
N PRO A 293 -4.99 -1.61 -12.30
CA PRO A 293 -5.50 -2.27 -11.10
C PRO A 293 -5.45 -3.79 -11.21
N SER A 294 -5.09 -4.46 -10.11
CA SER A 294 -5.14 -5.92 -10.03
C SER A 294 -6.59 -6.40 -9.92
N PRO A 295 -7.04 -7.33 -10.77
CA PRO A 295 -8.40 -7.91 -10.68
C PRO A 295 -8.54 -8.88 -9.49
N ASN A 296 -7.41 -9.30 -8.88
CA ASN A 296 -7.36 -10.35 -7.87
C ASN A 296 -7.30 -9.81 -6.43
N VAL A 297 -7.90 -8.64 -6.18
CA VAL A 297 -7.96 -8.04 -4.85
C VAL A 297 -9.38 -8.06 -4.29
N ALA A 298 -9.49 -8.06 -2.95
CA ALA A 298 -10.79 -8.06 -2.30
C ALA A 298 -11.61 -6.83 -2.71
N GLU A 299 -12.90 -7.04 -3.01
CA GLU A 299 -13.88 -5.98 -3.28
C GLU A 299 -13.48 -5.00 -4.40
N ASP A 300 -12.59 -5.43 -5.29
CA ASP A 300 -12.09 -4.62 -6.41
C ASP A 300 -11.58 -3.24 -5.97
N HIS A 301 -10.96 -3.17 -4.79
CA HIS A 301 -10.55 -1.88 -4.22
C HIS A 301 -9.48 -1.16 -5.05
N GLN A 302 -8.64 -1.89 -5.81
CA GLN A 302 -7.64 -1.23 -6.67
C GLN A 302 -8.27 -0.48 -7.84
N THR A 303 -9.30 -1.03 -8.48
CA THR A 303 -10.05 -0.30 -9.52
C THR A 303 -10.70 0.95 -8.93
N LYS A 304 -11.32 0.84 -7.76
CA LYS A 304 -11.94 1.97 -7.08
C LYS A 304 -10.93 3.04 -6.69
N ASN A 305 -9.75 2.65 -6.19
CA ASN A 305 -8.65 3.58 -5.91
C ASN A 305 -8.17 4.31 -7.17
N ALA A 306 -7.98 3.57 -8.28
CA ALA A 306 -7.58 4.18 -9.56
C ALA A 306 -8.61 5.19 -10.05
N LEU A 307 -9.90 4.82 -10.06
CA LEU A 307 -10.97 5.69 -10.52
C LEU A 307 -11.13 6.95 -9.66
N ALA A 308 -10.80 6.90 -8.36
CA ALA A 308 -10.79 8.07 -7.51
C ALA A 308 -9.79 9.15 -7.98
N LEU A 309 -8.69 8.76 -8.63
CA LEU A 309 -7.73 9.68 -9.25
C LEU A 309 -8.15 10.05 -10.68
N VAL A 310 -8.57 9.08 -11.47
CA VAL A 310 -8.97 9.26 -12.89
C VAL A 310 -10.11 10.26 -13.01
N ASN A 311 -11.12 10.17 -12.15
CA ASN A 311 -12.25 11.10 -12.10
C ASN A 311 -11.85 12.55 -11.77
N LYS A 312 -10.64 12.75 -11.27
CA LYS A 312 -10.02 14.06 -10.99
C LYS A 312 -8.93 14.43 -12.03
N ASN A 313 -8.84 13.70 -13.13
CA ASN A 313 -7.82 13.83 -14.18
C ASN A 313 -6.39 13.77 -13.61
N ALA A 314 -6.19 13.00 -12.52
CA ALA A 314 -4.93 12.91 -11.78
C ALA A 314 -4.12 11.64 -12.12
N ALA A 315 -4.69 10.71 -12.89
CA ALA A 315 -4.03 9.50 -13.36
C ALA A 315 -4.66 9.00 -14.66
N LEU A 316 -3.90 8.21 -15.40
CA LEU A 316 -4.42 7.38 -16.48
C LEU A 316 -4.74 5.97 -15.96
N TYR A 317 -5.65 5.28 -16.64
CA TYR A 317 -6.14 3.97 -16.24
C TYR A 317 -6.21 3.02 -17.43
N ILE A 318 -5.72 1.81 -17.22
CA ILE A 318 -5.86 0.70 -18.18
C ILE A 318 -6.35 -0.53 -17.40
N LYS A 319 -7.42 -1.15 -17.88
CA LYS A 319 -7.90 -2.43 -17.32
C LYS A 319 -6.84 -3.51 -17.48
N ASP A 320 -6.67 -4.37 -16.48
CA ASP A 320 -5.70 -5.47 -16.52
C ASP A 320 -5.82 -6.33 -17.78
N ALA A 321 -7.05 -6.64 -18.19
CA ALA A 321 -7.33 -7.44 -19.39
C ALA A 321 -6.95 -6.75 -20.71
N ALA A 322 -6.92 -5.42 -20.75
CA ALA A 322 -6.55 -4.64 -21.94
C ALA A 322 -5.06 -4.21 -21.92
N ALA A 323 -4.34 -4.52 -20.87
CA ALA A 323 -2.97 -4.03 -20.69
C ALA A 323 -2.01 -4.55 -21.76
N LYS A 324 -2.16 -5.79 -22.19
CA LYS A 324 -1.30 -6.41 -23.22
C LYS A 324 -1.25 -5.58 -24.51
N GLU A 325 -2.39 -5.06 -24.95
CA GLU A 325 -2.51 -4.33 -26.21
C GLU A 325 -2.21 -2.84 -26.07
N ALA A 326 -2.54 -2.24 -24.91
CA ALA A 326 -2.59 -0.79 -24.78
C ALA A 326 -1.48 -0.20 -23.89
N LEU A 327 -0.89 -0.95 -22.97
CA LEU A 327 -0.09 -0.37 -21.88
C LEU A 327 1.17 0.33 -22.36
N LEU A 328 2.00 -0.35 -23.15
CA LEU A 328 3.28 0.22 -23.59
C LEU A 328 3.07 1.35 -24.61
N ASP A 329 2.13 1.19 -25.55
CA ASP A 329 1.83 2.23 -26.52
C ASP A 329 1.35 3.50 -25.81
N LYS A 330 0.43 3.36 -24.84
CA LYS A 330 -0.04 4.49 -24.04
C LYS A 330 1.06 5.14 -23.22
N ALA A 331 1.96 4.35 -22.64
CA ALA A 331 3.06 4.86 -21.83
C ALA A 331 4.08 5.64 -22.70
N VAL A 332 4.47 5.08 -23.85
CA VAL A 332 5.40 5.71 -24.79
C VAL A 332 4.81 6.98 -25.41
N GLU A 333 3.53 6.96 -25.75
CA GLU A 333 2.80 8.15 -26.20
C GLU A 333 2.79 9.23 -25.12
N THR A 334 2.34 8.88 -23.91
CA THR A 334 2.16 9.83 -22.79
C THR A 334 3.46 10.48 -22.36
N VAL A 335 4.56 9.72 -22.26
CA VAL A 335 5.84 10.24 -21.78
C VAL A 335 6.46 11.29 -22.74
N LYS A 336 6.03 11.28 -24.00
CA LYS A 336 6.43 12.26 -25.03
C LYS A 336 5.58 13.53 -25.05
N GLN A 337 4.51 13.59 -24.22
CA GLN A 337 3.57 14.71 -24.19
C GLN A 337 3.79 15.57 -22.93
N PRO A 338 4.61 16.64 -22.98
CA PRO A 338 4.93 17.44 -21.78
C PRO A 338 3.70 18.04 -21.10
N GLU A 339 2.73 18.51 -21.87
CA GLU A 339 1.49 19.11 -21.34
C GLU A 339 0.63 18.08 -20.61
N THR A 340 0.55 16.86 -21.11
CA THR A 340 -0.15 15.76 -20.45
C THR A 340 0.53 15.39 -19.12
N LEU A 341 1.85 15.25 -19.13
CA LEU A 341 2.63 14.97 -17.90
C LEU A 341 2.44 16.08 -16.86
N LYS A 342 2.53 17.35 -17.30
CA LYS A 342 2.33 18.51 -16.43
C LYS A 342 0.92 18.56 -15.84
N SER A 343 -0.10 18.30 -16.65
CA SER A 343 -1.50 18.25 -16.21
C SER A 343 -1.71 17.16 -15.16
N LEU A 344 -1.23 15.94 -15.42
CA LEU A 344 -1.33 14.82 -14.48
C LEU A 344 -0.60 15.13 -13.17
N SER A 345 0.63 15.67 -13.25
CA SER A 345 1.43 16.06 -12.07
C SER A 345 0.72 17.13 -11.24
N THR A 346 0.18 18.17 -11.88
CA THR A 346 -0.56 19.25 -11.19
C THR A 346 -1.83 18.73 -10.51
N ASN A 347 -2.56 17.84 -11.16
CA ASN A 347 -3.81 17.33 -10.62
C ASN A 347 -3.58 16.32 -9.49
N ILE A 348 -2.60 15.42 -9.63
CA ILE A 348 -2.30 14.43 -8.59
C ILE A 348 -1.73 15.10 -7.34
N ALA A 349 -0.98 16.21 -7.49
CA ALA A 349 -0.45 17.00 -6.37
C ALA A 349 -1.56 17.54 -5.46
N LYS A 350 -2.73 17.88 -6.01
CA LYS A 350 -3.89 18.37 -5.24
C LYS A 350 -4.48 17.30 -4.30
N LEU A 351 -4.13 16.03 -4.50
CA LEU A 351 -4.59 14.89 -3.72
C LEU A 351 -3.56 14.47 -2.65
N ALA A 352 -2.45 15.19 -2.54
CA ALA A 352 -1.38 14.88 -1.59
C ALA A 352 -1.76 15.27 -0.16
N PHE A 353 -1.45 14.37 0.76
CA PHE A 353 -1.48 14.64 2.20
C PHE A 353 -0.07 14.53 2.75
N THR A 354 0.43 15.62 3.30
CA THR A 354 1.84 15.72 3.72
C THR A 354 2.08 15.36 5.18
N ASP A 355 1.04 15.34 6.01
CA ASP A 355 1.13 15.21 7.48
C ASP A 355 0.26 14.08 8.06
N SER A 356 -0.11 13.12 7.24
CA SER A 356 -1.09 12.06 7.58
C SER A 356 -0.73 11.34 8.89
N ALA A 357 0.50 10.88 9.04
CA ALA A 357 0.92 10.12 10.21
C ALA A 357 0.83 10.97 11.50
N ASN A 358 1.25 12.24 11.44
CA ASN A 358 1.20 13.14 12.59
C ASN A 358 -0.23 13.54 12.95
N VAL A 359 -1.10 13.76 11.95
CA VAL A 359 -2.52 14.04 12.20
C VAL A 359 -3.16 12.86 12.91
N ILE A 360 -2.91 11.63 12.45
CA ILE A 360 -3.43 10.41 13.07
C ILE A 360 -2.88 10.24 14.48
N ALA A 361 -1.57 10.46 14.69
CA ALA A 361 -0.94 10.41 16.01
C ALA A 361 -1.60 11.38 17.01
N ARG A 362 -1.84 12.63 16.60
CA ARG A 362 -2.56 13.62 17.43
C ARG A 362 -3.96 13.14 17.83
N GLU A 363 -4.69 12.52 16.91
CA GLU A 363 -6.02 11.97 17.24
C GLU A 363 -5.94 10.78 18.20
N VAL A 364 -4.92 9.94 18.09
CA VAL A 364 -4.66 8.85 19.04
C VAL A 364 -4.41 9.41 20.44
N PHE A 365 -3.60 10.48 20.57
CA PHE A 365 -3.34 11.12 21.85
C PHE A 365 -4.58 11.75 22.46
N LYS A 366 -5.40 12.46 21.67
CA LYS A 366 -6.67 13.03 22.16
C LYS A 366 -7.57 11.93 22.76
N LEU A 367 -7.62 10.76 22.14
CA LEU A 367 -8.39 9.63 22.66
C LEU A 367 -7.77 9.04 23.92
N ALA A 368 -6.45 8.88 23.94
CA ALA A 368 -5.72 8.33 25.09
C ALA A 368 -5.82 9.25 26.31
N ASP A 369 -5.63 10.55 26.14
CA ASP A 369 -5.72 11.55 27.23
C ASP A 369 -7.12 11.66 27.81
N LYS A 370 -8.14 11.64 26.93
CA LYS A 370 -9.53 11.60 27.37
C LYS A 370 -9.79 10.36 28.23
N TYR A 371 -9.35 9.19 27.76
CA TYR A 371 -9.52 7.93 28.47
C TYR A 371 -8.81 7.92 29.83
N ARG A 372 -7.58 8.46 29.91
CA ARG A 372 -6.82 8.60 31.17
C ARG A 372 -7.56 9.44 32.17
N LYS A 373 -8.05 10.62 31.76
CA LYS A 373 -8.83 11.54 32.61
C LYS A 373 -10.11 10.90 33.15
N GLU A 374 -10.85 10.18 32.29
CA GLU A 374 -12.12 9.51 32.65
C GLU A 374 -11.93 8.30 33.58
N ASN A 375 -10.75 7.66 33.60
CA ASN A 375 -10.48 6.46 34.38
C ASN A 375 -9.47 6.67 35.52
N GLY A 376 -9.10 7.91 35.83
CA GLY A 376 -8.21 8.25 36.95
C GLY A 376 -6.80 7.68 36.82
N ARG A 377 -6.29 7.53 35.59
CA ARG A 377 -4.98 6.92 35.29
C ARG A 377 -4.08 7.92 34.58
#